data_8c6a0fb392a29c566aa149cd8ba95b39
#
_entry.id   8c6a0fb392a29c566aa149cd8ba95b39
#
_cell.length_a   1.000
_cell.length_b   1.000
_cell.length_c   1.000
_cell.angle_alpha   90.00
_cell.angle_beta   90.00
_cell.angle_gamma   90.00
#
_symmetry.space_group_name_H-M   'P 1'
#
loop_
_entity.id
_entity.type
_entity.pdbx_description
1 polymer ?
#
loop_
_entity_poly.entity_id
_entity_poly.type
_entity_poly.pdbx_seq_one_letter_code
_entity_poly.pdbx_strand_id
1 'polypeptide(L)' 'MSEIVRTTDLLKAITYEYENGDLSKEDYLELVKDINTANMIAETAEEQEQLTKLNGIINSIITGVSLVA' A
#
# COMPACT_ATOMS: atom_id res chain seq x y z
N MET A 1 -14.35 -4.50 10.45
CA MET A 1 -12.97 -4.11 10.08
C MET A 1 -13.03 -2.99 9.05
N SER A 2 -12.24 -1.95 9.23
CA SER A 2 -12.28 -0.80 8.32
C SER A 2 -11.61 -1.12 6.99
N GLU A 3 -12.01 -0.40 5.95
CA GLU A 3 -11.37 -0.51 4.63
C GLU A 3 -9.87 -0.17 4.71
N ILE A 4 -9.51 0.79 5.57
CA ILE A 4 -8.13 1.21 5.75
C ILE A 4 -7.29 0.04 6.28
N VAL A 5 -7.78 -0.69 7.28
CA VAL A 5 -7.08 -1.84 7.85
C VAL A 5 -6.96 -2.96 6.82
N ARG A 6 -8.04 -3.26 6.09
CA ARG A 6 -8.01 -4.31 5.06
C ARG A 6 -7.02 -3.97 3.95
N THR A 7 -6.97 -2.71 3.54
CA THR A 7 -6.04 -2.27 2.50
C THR A 7 -4.60 -2.35 2.99
N THR A 8 -4.36 -2.00 4.26
CA THR A 8 -3.03 -2.13 4.85
C THR A 8 -2.59 -3.59 4.88
N ASP A 9 -3.49 -4.50 5.23
CA ASP A 9 -3.19 -5.93 5.25
C ASP A 9 -2.92 -6.47 3.85
N LEU A 10 -3.69 -6.02 2.86
CA LEU A 10 -3.47 -6.38 1.47
C LEU A 10 -2.08 -5.91 1.01
N LEU A 11 -1.71 -4.67 1.33
CA LEU A 11 -0.40 -4.14 0.97
C LEU A 11 0.73 -4.96 1.58
N LYS A 12 0.58 -5.37 2.84
CA LYS A 12 1.57 -6.23 3.49
C LYS A 12 1.67 -7.58 2.79
N ALA A 13 0.54 -8.15 2.39
CA ALA A 13 0.52 -9.45 1.72
C ALA A 13 1.23 -9.39 0.36
N ILE A 14 0.95 -8.40 -0.46
CA ILE A 14 1.59 -8.29 -1.77
C ILE A 14 3.08 -7.94 -1.64
N THR A 15 3.45 -7.17 -0.63
CA THR A 15 4.85 -6.86 -0.35
C THR A 15 5.62 -8.13 0.02
N TYR A 16 5.00 -8.99 0.83
CA TYR A 16 5.59 -10.28 1.20
C TYR A 16 5.80 -11.16 -0.04
N GLU A 17 4.81 -11.22 -0.94
CA GLU A 17 4.93 -11.98 -2.18
C GLU A 17 6.05 -11.45 -3.07
N TYR A 18 6.19 -10.12 -3.14
CA TYR A 18 7.27 -9.51 -3.90
C TYR A 18 8.64 -9.87 -3.30
N GLU A 19 8.77 -9.79 -1.98
CA GLU A 19 10.02 -10.11 -1.30
C GLU A 19 10.41 -11.57 -1.46
N ASN A 20 9.43 -12.46 -1.58
CA ASN A 20 9.67 -13.89 -1.80
C ASN A 20 9.92 -14.25 -3.27
N GLY A 21 9.83 -13.29 -4.18
CA GLY A 21 10.02 -13.53 -5.59
C GLY A 21 8.78 -14.05 -6.32
N ASP A 22 7.61 -14.05 -5.67
CA ASP A 22 6.36 -14.52 -6.27
C ASP A 22 5.71 -13.47 -7.16
N LEU A 23 6.11 -12.21 -7.03
CA LEU A 23 5.65 -11.11 -7.87
C LEU A 23 6.86 -10.42 -8.50
N SER A 24 6.75 -10.08 -9.77
CA SER A 24 7.75 -9.24 -10.42
C SER A 24 7.65 -7.81 -9.90
N LYS A 25 8.71 -7.03 -10.09
CA LYS A 25 8.72 -5.61 -9.74
C LYS A 25 7.57 -4.86 -10.43
N GLU A 26 7.36 -5.15 -11.71
CA GLU A 26 6.31 -4.49 -12.49
C GLU A 26 4.92 -4.82 -11.97
N ASP A 27 4.67 -6.09 -11.69
CA ASP A 27 3.40 -6.54 -11.14
C ASP A 27 3.15 -5.95 -9.76
N TYR A 28 4.19 -5.93 -8.92
CA TYR A 28 4.10 -5.35 -7.58
C TYR A 28 3.74 -3.86 -7.65
N LEU A 29 4.44 -3.09 -8.49
CA LEU A 29 4.18 -1.67 -8.65
C LEU A 29 2.77 -1.42 -9.19
N GLU A 30 2.31 -2.23 -10.13
CA GLU A 30 0.97 -2.10 -10.66
C GLU A 30 -0.08 -2.31 -9.58
N LEU A 31 0.07 -3.35 -8.77
CA LEU A 31 -0.85 -3.63 -7.67
C LEU A 31 -0.85 -2.51 -6.63
N VAL A 32 0.33 -1.98 -6.30
CA VAL A 32 0.43 -0.87 -5.34
C VAL A 32 -0.24 0.39 -5.90
N LYS A 33 -0.04 0.69 -7.17
CA LYS A 33 -0.66 1.86 -7.81
C LYS A 33 -2.17 1.75 -7.92
N ASP A 34 -2.70 0.52 -7.99
CA ASP A 34 -4.13 0.29 -8.04
C ASP A 34 -4.81 0.54 -6.70
N ILE A 35 -4.06 0.60 -5.60
CA ILE A 35 -4.60 0.93 -4.29
C ILE A 35 -4.97 2.41 -4.28
N ASN A 36 -6.28 2.68 -4.32
CA ASN A 36 -6.77 4.04 -4.34
C ASN A 36 -7.29 4.44 -2.97
N THR A 37 -6.58 5.35 -2.30
CA THR A 37 -6.96 5.84 -0.98
C THR A 37 -7.81 7.11 -1.03
N ALA A 38 -8.01 7.67 -2.21
CA ALA A 38 -8.71 8.96 -2.36
C ALA A 38 -10.17 8.91 -1.89
N ASN A 39 -10.81 7.74 -1.99
CA ASN A 39 -12.21 7.57 -1.59
C ASN A 39 -12.36 6.93 -0.21
N MET A 40 -11.28 6.70 0.50
CA MET A 40 -11.34 6.14 1.83
C MET A 40 -11.72 7.20 2.84
N ILE A 41 -12.67 6.88 3.71
CA ILE A 41 -13.17 7.79 4.72
C ILE A 41 -12.60 7.39 6.07
N ALA A 42 -11.94 8.34 6.73
CA ALA A 42 -11.48 8.19 8.10
C ALA A 42 -12.50 8.84 9.02
N GLU A 43 -13.19 8.04 9.83
CA GLU A 43 -14.24 8.53 10.72
C GLU A 43 -13.71 8.97 12.08
N THR A 44 -12.54 8.49 12.46
CA THR A 44 -11.93 8.80 13.75
C THR A 44 -10.52 9.34 13.53
N ALA A 45 -9.97 9.99 14.58
CA ALA A 45 -8.59 10.47 14.53
C ALA A 45 -7.60 9.33 14.35
N GLU A 46 -7.89 8.16 14.95
CA GLU A 46 -7.06 6.97 14.80
C GLU A 46 -7.05 6.48 13.36
N GLU A 47 -8.23 6.43 12.72
CA GLU A 47 -8.32 6.02 11.31
C GLU A 47 -7.64 7.02 10.40
N GLN A 48 -7.72 8.31 10.69
CA GLN A 48 -7.04 9.35 9.93
C GLN A 48 -5.51 9.16 10.01
N GLU A 49 -5.01 8.82 11.17
CA GLU A 49 -3.58 8.54 11.35
C GLU A 49 -3.18 7.30 10.54
N GLN A 50 -3.99 6.24 10.59
CA GLN A 50 -3.73 5.03 9.82
C GLN A 50 -3.73 5.30 8.32
N LEU A 51 -4.68 6.11 7.85
CA LEU A 51 -4.76 6.46 6.43
C LEU A 51 -3.54 7.28 5.98
N THR A 52 -3.09 8.19 6.81
CA THR A 52 -1.88 8.99 6.54
C THR A 52 -0.65 8.08 6.44
N LYS A 53 -0.53 7.12 7.33
CA LYS A 53 0.57 6.15 7.30
C LYS A 53 0.50 5.28 6.05
N LEU A 54 -0.70 4.83 5.68
CA LEU A 54 -0.90 4.01 4.48
C LEU A 54 -0.46 4.78 3.23
N ASN A 55 -0.87 6.03 3.09
CA ASN A 55 -0.47 6.88 1.98
C ASN A 55 1.06 7.06 1.94
N GLY A 56 1.68 7.24 3.09
CA GLY A 56 3.14 7.37 3.19
C GLY A 56 3.86 6.11 2.75
N ILE A 57 3.35 4.96 3.16
CA ILE A 57 3.92 3.66 2.77
C ILE A 57 3.80 3.46 1.25
N ILE A 58 2.63 3.72 0.68
CA ILE A 58 2.40 3.58 -0.77
C ILE A 58 3.38 4.48 -1.54
N ASN A 59 3.50 5.74 -1.15
CA ASN A 59 4.40 6.68 -1.81
C ASN A 59 5.86 6.24 -1.69
N SER A 60 6.25 5.73 -0.52
CA SER A 60 7.61 5.23 -0.30
C SER A 60 7.92 4.03 -1.19
N ILE A 61 6.96 3.12 -1.34
CA ILE A 61 7.12 1.94 -2.19
C ILE A 61 7.27 2.37 -3.64
N ILE A 62 6.37 3.21 -4.13
CA ILE A 62 6.39 3.66 -5.52
C ILE A 62 7.71 4.37 -5.82
N THR A 63 8.14 5.27 -4.93
CA THR A 63 9.39 6.00 -5.11
C THR A 63 10.60 5.07 -5.00
N GLY A 64 10.66 4.26 -3.93
CA GLY A 64 11.82 3.42 -3.66
C GLY A 64 12.02 2.31 -4.67
N VAL A 65 10.94 1.58 -4.99
CA VAL A 65 11.04 0.45 -5.93
C VAL A 65 11.24 0.95 -7.36
N SER A 66 10.64 2.08 -7.72
CA SER A 66 10.82 2.66 -9.06
C SER A 66 12.25 3.13 -9.31
N LEU A 67 12.98 3.53 -8.26
CA LEU A 67 14.36 3.98 -8.37
C LEU A 67 15.36 2.83 -8.47
N VAL A 68 14.97 1.63 -8.06
CA VAL A 68 15.81 0.43 -8.14
C VAL A 68 15.66 -0.14 -9.53
N ALA A 69 16.65 0.06 -10.34
CA ALA A 69 16.64 -0.40 -11.73
C ALA A 69 16.79 -1.92 -11.82
#